data_7cb95e96ef5473c09d65b0d7d1c961e4
#
_entry.id   7cb95e96ef5473c09d65b0d7d1c961e4
#
_cell.length_a   1.000
_cell.length_b   1.000
_cell.length_c   1.000
_cell.angle_alpha   90.00
_cell.angle_beta   90.00
_cell.angle_gamma   90.00
#
_symmetry.space_group_name_H-M   'P 1'
#
loop_
_entity.id
_entity.type
_entity.pdbx_description
1 polymer ?
#
loop_
_entity_poly.entity_id
_entity_poly.type
_entity_poly.pdbx_seq_one_letter_code
_entity_poly.pdbx_strand_id
1 'polypeptide(L)'
;MTTLSLGSSPNTIFDRFAKLNWGIITILIALAFIGVLMHFSVSSGAWTDMPLKHGMRFVVLLVMMILAAIFLDTRFWLAIAYPLYALSLLLLVGVEVAGATRMGATRWLEIGPLSLQPSEIMKVAIVLALARYYHQLDPRKTG
;
A
#
# COMPACT_ATOMS: atom_id res chain seq x y z
N MET A 1 -31.08 15.72 -33.11
CA MET A 1 -29.68 16.11 -32.92
C MET A 1 -29.36 15.86 -31.46
N THR A 2 -28.81 14.69 -31.15
CA THR A 2 -28.45 14.27 -29.78
C THR A 2 -26.97 14.60 -29.60
N THR A 3 -26.67 15.65 -28.89
CA THR A 3 -25.29 16.00 -28.53
C THR A 3 -24.77 14.96 -27.56
N LEU A 4 -23.96 14.02 -28.05
CA LEU A 4 -23.11 13.17 -27.21
C LEU A 4 -22.18 14.10 -26.44
N SER A 5 -22.47 14.29 -25.15
CA SER A 5 -21.54 14.86 -24.19
C SER A 5 -20.33 13.94 -24.12
N LEU A 6 -19.26 14.32 -24.83
CA LEU A 6 -17.93 13.75 -24.64
C LEU A 6 -17.52 14.04 -23.21
N GLY A 7 -17.64 13.01 -22.35
CA GLY A 7 -17.17 13.07 -20.98
C GLY A 7 -15.71 13.53 -20.99
N SER A 8 -15.46 14.73 -20.46
CA SER A 8 -14.14 15.27 -20.28
C SER A 8 -13.31 14.25 -19.48
N SER A 9 -12.22 13.77 -20.07
CA SER A 9 -11.22 13.02 -19.33
C SER A 9 -10.82 13.85 -18.10
N PRO A 10 -10.68 13.23 -16.92
CA PRO A 10 -10.32 13.96 -15.72
C PRO A 10 -8.87 14.47 -15.87
N ASN A 11 -8.72 15.67 -16.39
CA ASN A 11 -7.42 16.25 -16.68
C ASN A 11 -6.88 17.10 -15.53
N THR A 12 -7.69 17.31 -14.50
CA THR A 12 -7.32 18.16 -13.37
C THR A 12 -7.03 17.31 -12.14
N ILE A 13 -5.96 17.66 -11.39
CA ILE A 13 -5.59 17.02 -10.10
C ILE A 13 -6.80 17.03 -9.15
N PHE A 14 -7.59 18.09 -9.18
CA PHE A 14 -8.80 18.22 -8.38
C PHE A 14 -9.86 17.15 -8.70
N ASP A 15 -10.05 16.81 -9.98
CA ASP A 15 -10.98 15.75 -10.38
C ASP A 15 -10.52 14.37 -9.91
N ARG A 16 -9.21 14.12 -9.91
CA ARG A 16 -8.63 12.87 -9.39
C ARG A 16 -8.79 12.79 -7.89
N PHE A 17 -8.59 13.89 -7.17
CA PHE A 17 -8.80 13.97 -5.72
C PHE A 17 -10.28 13.75 -5.34
N ALA A 18 -11.22 14.35 -6.08
CA ALA A 18 -12.65 14.17 -5.85
C ALA A 18 -13.13 12.72 -6.10
N LYS A 19 -12.44 11.98 -6.97
CA LYS A 19 -12.74 10.56 -7.29
C LYS A 19 -12.13 9.56 -6.30
N LEU A 20 -11.34 10.00 -5.33
CA LEU A 20 -10.84 9.13 -4.28
C LEU A 20 -12.01 8.52 -3.48
N ASN A 21 -11.85 7.26 -3.11
CA ASN A 21 -12.83 6.60 -2.25
C ASN A 21 -12.68 7.10 -0.80
N TRP A 22 -13.35 8.20 -0.49
CA TRP A 22 -13.31 8.82 0.83
C TRP A 22 -13.79 7.90 1.96
N GLY A 23 -14.68 6.93 1.63
CA GLY A 23 -15.12 5.94 2.60
C GLY A 23 -13.96 5.07 3.10
N ILE A 24 -13.10 4.59 2.19
CA ILE A 24 -11.89 3.82 2.57
C ILE A 24 -10.94 4.68 3.39
N ILE A 25 -10.71 5.92 2.98
CA ILE A 25 -9.83 6.85 3.71
C ILE A 25 -10.34 7.09 5.14
N THR A 26 -11.64 7.28 5.31
CA THR A 26 -12.27 7.46 6.63
C THR A 26 -12.08 6.23 7.51
N ILE A 27 -12.27 5.01 6.97
CA ILE A 27 -12.04 3.76 7.70
C ILE A 27 -10.58 3.63 8.11
N LEU A 28 -9.63 3.94 7.22
CA LEU A 28 -8.20 3.91 7.54
C LEU A 28 -7.84 4.88 8.67
N ILE A 29 -8.38 6.10 8.64
CA ILE A 29 -8.19 7.10 9.70
C ILE A 29 -8.77 6.59 11.03
N ALA A 30 -9.97 6.02 11.01
CA ALA A 30 -10.60 5.47 12.21
C ALA A 30 -9.77 4.33 12.81
N LEU A 31 -9.28 3.41 11.99
CA LEU A 31 -8.41 2.31 12.44
C LEU A 31 -7.09 2.82 13.02
N ALA A 32 -6.47 3.82 12.39
CA ALA A 32 -5.25 4.42 12.90
C ALA A 32 -5.48 5.15 14.23
N PHE A 33 -6.60 5.84 14.36
CA PHE A 33 -6.97 6.49 15.62
C PHE A 33 -7.12 5.48 16.75
N ILE A 34 -7.81 4.36 16.50
CA ILE A 34 -7.89 3.25 17.47
C ILE A 34 -6.49 2.74 17.83
N GLY A 35 -5.60 2.57 16.85
CA GLY A 35 -4.20 2.16 17.06
C GLY A 35 -3.44 3.13 17.96
N VAL A 36 -3.59 4.43 17.76
CA VAL A 36 -2.98 5.46 18.62
C VAL A 36 -3.53 5.39 20.05
N LEU A 37 -4.86 5.23 20.20
CA LEU A 37 -5.48 5.10 21.53
C LEU A 37 -4.99 3.84 22.27
N MET A 38 -4.80 2.73 21.56
CA MET A 38 -4.25 1.51 22.16
C MET A 38 -2.81 1.72 22.63
N HIS A 39 -1.96 2.36 21.83
CA HIS A 39 -0.60 2.69 22.24
C HIS A 39 -0.57 3.66 23.42
N PHE A 40 -1.47 4.63 23.44
CA PHE A 40 -1.61 5.55 24.58
C PHE A 40 -2.03 4.81 25.85
N SER A 41 -2.98 3.88 25.76
CA SER A 41 -3.41 3.05 26.89
C SER A 41 -2.28 2.18 27.44
N VAL A 42 -1.51 1.51 26.57
CA VAL A 42 -0.36 0.69 26.96
C VAL A 42 0.76 1.53 27.60
N SER A 43 0.87 2.80 27.22
CA SER A 43 1.83 3.74 27.80
C SER A 43 1.34 4.38 29.13
N SER A 44 0.38 3.74 29.82
CA SER A 44 -0.19 4.22 31.09
C SER A 44 -0.81 5.61 30.98
N GLY A 45 -1.40 5.96 29.83
CA GLY A 45 -2.02 7.25 29.57
C GLY A 45 -1.02 8.40 29.34
N ALA A 46 0.24 8.09 29.07
CA ALA A 46 1.24 9.09 28.74
C ALA A 46 1.47 9.21 27.23
N TRP A 47 1.63 10.44 26.74
CA TRP A 47 2.05 10.71 25.37
C TRP A 47 3.57 10.45 25.23
N THR A 48 3.94 9.17 25.24
CA THR A 48 5.32 8.73 25.02
C THR A 48 5.64 8.71 23.52
N ASP A 49 6.89 8.39 23.21
CA ASP A 49 7.36 8.25 21.83
C ASP A 49 6.54 7.25 20.99
N MET A 50 5.97 6.22 21.60
CA MET A 50 5.26 5.16 20.86
C MET A 50 3.97 5.63 20.18
N PRO A 51 2.97 6.22 20.87
CA PRO A 51 1.76 6.71 20.22
C PRO A 51 2.04 7.84 19.25
N LEU A 52 2.98 8.74 19.56
CA LEU A 52 3.36 9.84 18.66
C LEU A 52 4.02 9.33 17.37
N LYS A 53 4.98 8.42 17.48
CA LYS A 53 5.65 7.81 16.30
C LYS A 53 4.67 7.00 15.45
N HIS A 54 3.71 6.32 16.07
CA HIS A 54 2.67 5.60 15.32
C HIS A 54 1.78 6.57 14.52
N GLY A 55 1.28 7.62 15.15
CA GLY A 55 0.47 8.64 14.50
C GLY A 55 1.22 9.35 13.36
N MET A 56 2.48 9.76 13.61
CA MET A 56 3.32 10.39 12.58
C MET A 56 3.55 9.48 11.36
N ARG A 57 3.90 8.21 11.59
CA ARG A 57 4.09 7.24 10.50
C ARG A 57 2.82 7.06 9.68
N PHE A 58 1.67 6.97 10.36
CA PHE A 58 0.39 6.86 9.69
C PHE A 58 0.11 8.09 8.81
N VAL A 59 0.29 9.30 9.31
CA VAL A 59 0.06 10.52 8.53
C VAL A 59 0.97 10.57 7.30
N VAL A 60 2.25 10.28 7.46
CA VAL A 60 3.19 10.24 6.33
C VAL A 60 2.77 9.22 5.28
N LEU A 61 2.43 8.00 5.70
CA LEU A 61 2.01 6.94 4.78
C LEU A 61 0.67 7.26 4.11
N LEU A 62 -0.28 7.86 4.83
CA LEU A 62 -1.56 8.29 4.27
C LEU A 62 -1.35 9.36 3.18
N VAL A 63 -0.52 10.36 3.45
CA VAL A 63 -0.18 11.39 2.45
C VAL A 63 0.50 10.76 1.23
N MET A 64 1.47 9.87 1.43
CA MET A 64 2.12 9.16 0.34
C MET A 64 1.12 8.32 -0.47
N MET A 65 0.18 7.63 0.19
CA MET A 65 -0.86 6.86 -0.48
C MET A 65 -1.76 7.76 -1.34
N ILE A 66 -2.20 8.90 -0.81
CA ILE A 66 -3.03 9.87 -1.54
C ILE A 66 -2.26 10.43 -2.75
N LEU A 67 -1.01 10.82 -2.56
CA LEU A 67 -0.16 11.29 -3.65
C LEU A 67 0.02 10.21 -4.73
N ALA A 68 0.31 8.98 -4.33
CA ALA A 68 0.41 7.87 -5.27
C ALA A 68 -0.89 7.64 -6.04
N ALA A 69 -2.05 7.72 -5.39
CA ALA A 69 -3.36 7.56 -6.04
C ALA A 69 -3.68 8.68 -7.03
N ILE A 70 -3.18 9.90 -6.79
CA ILE A 70 -3.41 11.05 -7.66
C ILE A 70 -2.43 11.06 -8.85
N PHE A 71 -1.15 10.80 -8.59
CA PHE A 71 -0.10 10.99 -9.59
C PHE A 71 0.22 9.73 -10.40
N LEU A 72 0.04 8.53 -9.83
CA LEU A 72 0.33 7.29 -10.51
C LEU A 72 -0.91 6.74 -11.23
N ASP A 73 -0.80 6.61 -12.54
CA ASP A 73 -1.86 6.01 -13.34
C ASP A 73 -1.93 4.49 -13.15
N THR A 74 -3.12 3.92 -13.37
CA THR A 74 -3.35 2.47 -13.32
C THR A 74 -2.38 1.70 -14.22
N ARG A 75 -1.98 2.30 -15.35
CA ARG A 75 -0.99 1.71 -16.27
C ARG A 75 0.37 1.50 -15.61
N PHE A 76 0.80 2.43 -14.77
CA PHE A 76 2.04 2.33 -14.01
C PHE A 76 1.98 1.14 -13.05
N TRP A 77 0.91 1.01 -12.26
CA TRP A 77 0.74 -0.10 -11.33
C TRP A 77 0.72 -1.46 -12.04
N LEU A 78 0.02 -1.54 -13.17
CA LEU A 78 0.03 -2.74 -13.99
C LEU A 78 1.42 -3.03 -14.55
N ALA A 79 2.18 -2.03 -14.97
CA ALA A 79 3.52 -2.24 -15.53
C ALA A 79 4.50 -2.82 -14.52
N ILE A 80 4.48 -2.32 -13.28
CA ILE A 80 5.40 -2.77 -12.21
C ILE A 80 4.97 -4.08 -11.53
N ALA A 81 3.74 -4.55 -11.74
CA ALA A 81 3.15 -5.67 -11.01
C ALA A 81 4.02 -6.94 -11.05
N TYR A 82 4.42 -7.41 -12.23
CA TYR A 82 5.25 -8.62 -12.36
C TYR A 82 6.71 -8.40 -11.93
N PRO A 83 7.39 -7.30 -12.30
CA PRO A 83 8.70 -6.99 -11.74
C PRO A 83 8.73 -6.91 -10.22
N LEU A 84 7.72 -6.29 -9.60
CA LEU A 84 7.61 -6.20 -8.15
C LEU A 84 7.38 -7.57 -7.52
N TYR A 85 6.55 -8.42 -8.15
CA TYR A 85 6.34 -9.80 -7.70
C TYR A 85 7.63 -10.61 -7.76
N ALA A 86 8.35 -10.57 -8.87
CA ALA A 86 9.63 -11.27 -9.03
C ALA A 86 10.67 -10.78 -8.00
N LEU A 87 10.78 -9.47 -7.81
CA LEU A 87 11.69 -8.89 -6.82
C LEU A 87 11.34 -9.32 -5.39
N SER A 88 10.06 -9.24 -5.02
CA SER A 88 9.62 -9.65 -3.69
C SER A 88 9.82 -11.14 -3.42
N LEU A 89 9.68 -11.98 -4.46
CA LEU A 89 9.99 -13.41 -4.38
C LEU A 89 11.49 -13.65 -4.14
N LEU A 90 12.36 -12.95 -4.86
CA LEU A 90 13.80 -13.01 -4.65
C LEU A 90 14.21 -12.54 -3.26
N LEU A 91 13.58 -11.48 -2.75
CA LEU A 91 13.81 -11.01 -1.38
C LEU A 91 13.35 -12.02 -0.34
N LEU A 92 12.24 -12.73 -0.56
CA LEU A 92 11.78 -13.81 0.31
C LEU A 92 12.78 -14.97 0.39
N VAL A 93 13.29 -15.41 -0.75
CA VAL A 93 14.35 -16.43 -0.82
C VAL A 93 15.63 -15.92 -0.14
N GLY A 94 15.97 -14.65 -0.37
CA GLY A 94 17.14 -14.02 0.28
C GLY A 94 17.05 -13.99 1.81
N VAL A 95 15.86 -13.75 2.35
CA VAL A 95 15.65 -13.79 3.82
C VAL A 95 15.87 -15.20 4.38
N GLU A 96 15.45 -16.22 3.67
CA GLU A 96 15.65 -17.61 4.13
C GLU A 96 17.14 -17.92 4.27
N VAL A 97 17.99 -17.39 3.38
CA VAL A 97 19.43 -17.64 3.35
C VAL A 97 20.22 -16.70 4.28
N ALA A 98 19.86 -15.44 4.36
CA ALA A 98 20.64 -14.38 4.99
C ALA A 98 19.86 -13.51 5.99
N GLY A 99 18.66 -13.90 6.38
CA GLY A 99 17.79 -13.09 7.23
C GLY A 99 18.20 -13.06 8.69
N ALA A 100 17.92 -11.94 9.35
CA ALA A 100 18.11 -11.76 10.78
C ALA A 100 16.98 -12.45 11.58
N THR A 101 17.36 -13.22 12.59
CA THR A 101 16.40 -13.90 13.45
C THR A 101 15.93 -12.94 14.56
N ARG A 102 14.64 -12.56 14.54
CA ARG A 102 14.00 -11.83 15.64
C ARG A 102 12.86 -12.66 16.20
N MET A 103 12.80 -12.79 17.52
CA MET A 103 11.78 -13.57 18.24
C MET A 103 11.64 -15.02 17.72
N GLY A 104 12.75 -15.66 17.35
CA GLY A 104 12.75 -17.06 16.88
C GLY A 104 12.34 -17.24 15.40
N ALA A 105 12.20 -16.19 14.62
CA ALA A 105 11.87 -16.28 13.21
C ALA A 105 12.77 -15.38 12.35
N THR A 106 13.37 -15.95 11.32
CA THR A 106 14.15 -15.26 10.29
C THR A 106 13.20 -14.64 9.27
N ARG A 107 12.79 -13.39 9.48
CA ARG A 107 11.78 -12.72 8.61
C ARG A 107 12.18 -11.32 8.22
N TRP A 108 13.33 -10.83 8.70
CA TRP A 108 13.72 -9.44 8.54
C TRP A 108 15.03 -9.35 7.77
N LEU A 109 15.06 -8.45 6.79
CA LEU A 109 16.28 -7.97 6.16
C LEU A 109 16.69 -6.67 6.86
N GLU A 110 17.84 -6.68 7.49
CA GLU A 110 18.43 -5.48 8.09
C GLU A 110 19.40 -4.86 7.08
N ILE A 111 19.01 -3.73 6.50
CA ILE A 111 19.83 -2.96 5.58
C ILE A 111 20.19 -1.64 6.27
N GLY A 112 21.26 -1.64 7.07
CA GLY A 112 21.64 -0.50 7.89
C GLY A 112 20.57 -0.16 8.94
N PRO A 113 20.06 1.09 9.01
CA PRO A 113 19.04 1.48 9.98
C PRO A 113 17.63 1.03 9.60
N LEU A 114 17.45 0.47 8.41
CA LEU A 114 16.16 0.02 7.89
C LEU A 114 16.00 -1.48 8.10
N SER A 115 14.93 -1.86 8.77
CA SER A 115 14.47 -3.24 8.84
C SER A 115 13.29 -3.43 7.88
N LEU A 116 13.46 -4.29 6.89
CA LEU A 116 12.49 -4.55 5.86
C LEU A 116 11.99 -5.99 5.99
N GLN A 117 10.67 -6.16 5.97
CA GLN A 117 10.05 -7.48 5.97
C GLN A 117 9.53 -7.78 4.54
N PRO A 118 10.20 -8.64 3.77
CA PRO A 118 9.84 -8.91 2.38
C PRO A 118 8.43 -9.47 2.20
N SER A 119 7.90 -10.18 3.19
CA SER A 119 6.53 -10.69 3.15
C SER A 119 5.47 -9.59 3.09
N GLU A 120 5.73 -8.39 3.63
CA GLU A 120 4.81 -7.25 3.51
C GLU A 120 4.77 -6.73 2.07
N ILE A 121 5.93 -6.65 1.41
CA ILE A 121 6.01 -6.26 0.00
C ILE A 121 5.33 -7.32 -0.86
N MET A 122 5.54 -8.59 -0.56
CA MET A 122 4.95 -9.70 -1.31
C MET A 122 3.42 -9.69 -1.28
N LYS A 123 2.80 -9.33 -0.16
CA LYS A 123 1.33 -9.19 -0.07
C LYS A 123 0.79 -8.19 -1.10
N VAL A 124 1.44 -7.03 -1.21
CA VAL A 124 1.06 -6.01 -2.20
C VAL A 124 1.36 -6.49 -3.62
N ALA A 125 2.51 -7.10 -3.82
CA ALA A 125 2.93 -7.59 -5.12
C ALA A 125 2.01 -8.68 -5.69
N ILE A 126 1.52 -9.60 -4.85
CA ILE A 126 0.54 -10.63 -5.26
C ILE A 126 -0.77 -9.98 -5.72
N VAL A 127 -1.29 -9.02 -4.95
CA VAL A 127 -2.54 -8.32 -5.32
C VAL A 127 -2.40 -7.63 -6.67
N LEU A 128 -1.28 -6.93 -6.89
CA LEU A 128 -1.01 -6.26 -8.16
C LEU A 128 -0.82 -7.25 -9.32
N ALA A 129 -0.10 -8.35 -9.09
CA ALA A 129 0.11 -9.39 -10.10
C ALA A 129 -1.19 -10.05 -10.52
N LEU A 130 -2.07 -10.39 -9.57
CA LEU A 130 -3.39 -10.93 -9.83
C LEU A 130 -4.29 -9.92 -10.56
N ALA A 131 -4.28 -8.66 -10.13
CA ALA A 131 -5.04 -7.60 -10.81
C ALA A 131 -4.61 -7.45 -12.28
N ARG A 132 -3.29 -7.50 -12.55
CA ARG A 132 -2.77 -7.49 -13.92
C ARG A 132 -3.18 -8.73 -14.71
N TYR A 133 -3.08 -9.91 -14.10
CA TYR A 133 -3.45 -11.16 -14.72
C TYR A 133 -4.91 -11.15 -15.16
N TYR A 134 -5.83 -10.80 -14.25
CA TYR A 134 -7.25 -10.73 -14.57
C TYR A 134 -7.61 -9.61 -15.54
N HIS A 135 -6.88 -8.49 -15.51
CA HIS A 135 -7.05 -7.41 -16.48
C HIS A 135 -6.71 -7.84 -17.91
N GLN A 136 -5.80 -8.80 -18.08
CA GLN A 136 -5.40 -9.34 -19.39
C GLN A 136 -6.30 -10.50 -19.88
N LEU A 137 -7.08 -11.09 -18.98
CA LEU A 137 -8.03 -12.14 -19.39
C LEU A 137 -9.20 -11.52 -20.15
N ASP A 138 -9.40 -11.98 -21.37
CA ASP A 138 -10.58 -11.62 -22.15
C ASP A 138 -11.80 -12.38 -21.60
N PRO A 139 -12.85 -11.70 -21.09
CA PRO A 139 -14.04 -12.35 -20.55
C PRO A 139 -14.73 -13.29 -21.55
N ARG A 140 -14.48 -13.11 -22.84
CA ARG A 140 -15.07 -13.92 -23.92
C ARG A 140 -14.38 -15.27 -24.14
N LYS A 141 -13.19 -15.46 -23.57
CA LYS A 141 -12.41 -16.70 -23.72
C LYS A 141 -12.51 -17.64 -22.50
N THR A 142 -13.14 -17.20 -21.42
CA THR A 142 -13.28 -17.95 -20.17
C THR A 142 -14.70 -18.45 -19.89
N GLY A 143 -15.61 -18.31 -20.86
CA GLY A 143 -17.00 -18.83 -20.80
C GLY A 143 -17.15 -20.12 -21.60
#